data_3f129ed790a7e2033ddd1d612da2eb04
#
_entry.id   3f129ed790a7e2033ddd1d612da2eb04
#
_cell.length_a   1.000
_cell.length_b   1.000
_cell.length_c   1.000
_cell.angle_alpha   90.00
_cell.angle_beta   90.00
_cell.angle_gamma   90.00
#
_symmetry.space_group_name_H-M   'P 1'
#
loop_
_entity.id
_entity.type
_entity.pdbx_description
1 polymer ?
#
loop_
_entity_poly.entity_id
_entity_poly.type
_entity_poly.pdbx_seq_one_letter_code
_entity_poly.pdbx_strand_id
1 'polypeptide(L)'
;MPAYEVEMRHDRRSLTELAHMQYDLFCGRNRAARGLLSALLIALTLFYGGGSWWSLLILAYACYLLTSTYAASNRTARKLADQLEAAGQPLPASRYVFEEKKMRIYDLADGEELDALPYGEVAGLGEDYDAFYLFRTQYGGYRVPKAALGGKEGAFRRFVEERTGKLFMRRVTPLNRLRQWLRAREQEPMHL
;
A
#
# COMPACT_ATOMS: atom_id res chain seq x y z
N MET A 1 6.90 -29.02 -1.92
CA MET A 1 5.59 -28.64 -2.47
C MET A 1 5.36 -27.17 -2.14
N PRO A 2 4.78 -26.35 -3.04
CA PRO A 2 4.47 -24.97 -2.72
C PRO A 2 3.43 -24.90 -1.58
N ALA A 3 3.63 -23.98 -0.64
CA ALA A 3 2.71 -23.76 0.46
C ALA A 3 1.47 -22.99 0.00
N TYR A 4 1.67 -22.02 -0.91
CA TYR A 4 0.63 -21.20 -1.52
C TYR A 4 0.99 -20.88 -2.96
N GLU A 5 -0.04 -20.74 -3.79
CA GLU A 5 0.07 -20.29 -5.17
C GLU A 5 -1.01 -19.25 -5.43
N VAL A 6 -0.63 -18.10 -5.97
CA VAL A 6 -1.52 -16.95 -6.14
C VAL A 6 -1.24 -16.28 -7.47
N GLU A 7 -2.28 -16.08 -8.28
CA GLU A 7 -2.21 -15.28 -9.48
C GLU A 7 -2.57 -13.82 -9.18
N MET A 8 -1.80 -12.91 -9.75
CA MET A 8 -2.02 -11.48 -9.65
C MET A 8 -1.95 -10.83 -11.03
N ARG A 9 -3.02 -10.13 -11.38
CA ARG A 9 -3.06 -9.25 -12.56
C ARG A 9 -3.15 -7.83 -12.06
N HIS A 10 -2.15 -7.03 -12.40
CA HIS A 10 -2.15 -5.63 -12.04
C HIS A 10 -3.13 -4.83 -12.89
N ASP A 11 -3.82 -3.92 -12.24
CA ASP A 11 -4.59 -2.84 -12.85
C ASP A 11 -4.10 -1.49 -12.29
N ARG A 12 -4.57 -0.38 -12.81
CA ARG A 12 -4.19 0.96 -12.34
C ARG A 12 -4.48 1.17 -10.85
N ARG A 13 -5.53 0.52 -10.34
CA ARG A 13 -5.91 0.60 -8.93
C ARG A 13 -4.91 -0.15 -8.06
N SER A 14 -4.57 -1.37 -8.42
CA SER A 14 -3.62 -2.20 -7.67
C SER A 14 -2.22 -1.59 -7.61
N LEU A 15 -1.76 -0.93 -8.69
CA LEU A 15 -0.52 -0.16 -8.69
C LEU A 15 -0.59 1.04 -7.74
N THR A 16 -1.73 1.73 -7.69
CA THR A 16 -1.94 2.84 -6.76
C THR A 16 -1.93 2.36 -5.30
N GLU A 17 -2.59 1.24 -5.01
CA GLU A 17 -2.61 0.62 -3.67
C GLU A 17 -1.21 0.18 -3.23
N LEU A 18 -0.44 -0.44 -4.15
CA LEU A 18 0.96 -0.81 -3.91
C LEU A 18 1.82 0.41 -3.59
N ALA A 19 1.72 1.47 -4.38
CA ALA A 19 2.45 2.72 -4.14
C ALA A 19 2.07 3.37 -2.79
N HIS A 20 0.79 3.38 -2.43
CA HIS A 20 0.35 3.88 -1.13
C HIS A 20 0.94 3.08 0.02
N MET A 21 0.92 1.75 -0.05
CA MET A 21 1.50 0.90 0.98
C MET A 21 3.01 1.10 1.10
N GLN A 22 3.71 1.24 -0.03
CA GLN A 22 5.13 1.59 -0.08
C GLN A 22 5.43 2.88 0.69
N TYR A 23 4.68 3.96 0.42
CA TYR A 23 4.85 5.23 1.11
C TYR A 23 4.53 5.13 2.61
N ASP A 24 3.52 4.36 2.99
CA ASP A 24 3.15 4.16 4.39
C ASP A 24 4.26 3.41 5.16
N LEU A 25 4.87 2.39 4.54
CA LEU A 25 5.95 1.61 5.15
C LEU A 25 7.26 2.38 5.26
N PHE A 26 7.69 3.01 4.17
CA PHE A 26 9.06 3.56 4.08
C PHE A 26 9.14 5.07 4.28
N CYS A 27 8.04 5.80 4.09
CA CYS A 27 8.01 7.26 4.19
C CYS A 27 7.16 7.77 5.36
N GLY A 28 6.71 6.90 6.26
CA GLY A 28 5.80 7.24 7.36
C GLY A 28 6.35 8.36 8.27
N ARG A 29 7.64 8.32 8.61
CA ARG A 29 8.30 9.37 9.42
C ARG A 29 8.32 10.73 8.73
N ASN A 30 8.61 10.77 7.44
CA ASN A 30 8.60 12.00 6.64
C ASN A 30 7.18 12.57 6.49
N ARG A 31 6.19 11.70 6.35
CA ARG A 31 4.76 12.10 6.30
C ARG A 31 4.31 12.70 7.64
N ALA A 32 4.66 12.07 8.74
CA ALA A 32 4.37 12.58 10.08
C ALA A 32 5.03 13.94 10.33
N ALA A 33 6.30 14.10 9.99
CA ALA A 33 7.02 15.36 10.14
C ALA A 33 6.38 16.49 9.31
N ARG A 34 6.03 16.24 8.05
CA ARG A 34 5.33 17.21 7.20
C ARG A 34 3.94 17.54 7.70
N GLY A 35 3.21 16.55 8.22
CA GLY A 35 1.90 16.76 8.84
C GLY A 35 1.98 17.63 10.08
N LEU A 36 2.95 17.38 10.97
CA LEU A 36 3.21 18.19 12.15
C LEU A 36 3.60 19.61 11.78
N LEU A 37 4.51 19.79 10.82
CA LEU A 37 4.90 21.11 10.33
C LEU A 37 3.69 21.88 9.78
N SER A 38 2.87 21.23 8.96
CA SER A 38 1.66 21.84 8.43
C SER A 38 0.67 22.24 9.55
N ALA A 39 0.44 21.36 10.52
CA ALA A 39 -0.43 21.66 11.67
C ALA A 39 0.11 22.86 12.48
N LEU A 40 1.43 22.92 12.71
CA LEU A 40 2.08 24.03 13.38
C LEU A 40 1.89 25.34 12.61
N LEU A 41 2.11 25.33 11.30
CA LEU A 41 1.93 26.52 10.46
C LEU A 41 0.47 27.01 10.47
N ILE A 42 -0.50 26.09 10.41
CA ILE A 42 -1.92 26.43 10.53
C ILE A 42 -2.21 27.08 11.90
N ALA A 43 -1.75 26.45 12.98
CA ALA A 43 -1.93 26.97 14.32
C ALA A 43 -1.33 28.38 14.48
N LEU A 44 -0.08 28.58 14.04
CA LEU A 44 0.58 29.90 14.06
C LEU A 44 -0.23 30.93 13.28
N THR A 45 -0.75 30.57 12.11
CA THR A 45 -1.57 31.49 11.30
C THR A 45 -2.85 31.87 11.99
N LEU A 46 -3.51 30.92 12.68
CA LEU A 46 -4.76 31.21 13.42
C LEU A 46 -4.51 32.07 14.66
N PHE A 47 -3.40 31.88 15.38
CA PHE A 47 -3.11 32.62 16.61
C PHE A 47 -2.50 34.02 16.36
N TYR A 48 -1.64 34.17 15.35
CA TYR A 48 -0.87 35.39 15.10
C TYR A 48 -1.21 36.06 13.79
N GLY A 49 -2.06 35.45 12.96
CA GLY A 49 -2.25 35.86 11.56
C GLY A 49 -3.02 37.15 11.32
N GLY A 50 -3.73 37.73 12.31
CA GLY A 50 -4.30 39.06 12.34
C GLY A 50 -4.87 39.64 11.03
N GLY A 51 -5.31 38.81 10.05
CA GLY A 51 -5.85 39.29 8.77
C GLY A 51 -4.80 39.77 7.74
N SER A 52 -3.51 39.57 8.02
CA SER A 52 -2.42 39.95 7.09
C SER A 52 -2.38 39.03 5.86
N TRP A 53 -2.07 39.58 4.67
CA TRP A 53 -1.93 38.79 3.44
C TRP A 53 -0.85 37.72 3.54
N TRP A 54 0.19 37.91 4.33
CA TRP A 54 1.22 36.91 4.63
C TRP A 54 0.64 35.64 5.28
N SER A 55 -0.40 35.80 6.13
CA SER A 55 -1.09 34.66 6.75
C SER A 55 -1.73 33.75 5.72
N LEU A 56 -2.27 34.31 4.64
CA LEU A 56 -2.86 33.54 3.54
C LEU A 56 -1.79 32.71 2.79
N LEU A 57 -0.60 33.27 2.59
CA LEU A 57 0.51 32.54 1.95
C LEU A 57 1.00 31.38 2.81
N ILE A 58 1.13 31.59 4.12
CA ILE A 58 1.54 30.55 5.06
C ILE A 58 0.48 29.43 5.09
N LEU A 59 -0.79 29.80 5.13
CA LEU A 59 -1.90 28.84 5.11
C LEU A 59 -1.93 28.04 3.80
N ALA A 60 -1.76 28.70 2.66
CA ALA A 60 -1.69 28.05 1.36
C ALA A 60 -0.50 27.06 1.28
N TYR A 61 0.66 27.46 1.81
CA TYR A 61 1.82 26.59 1.89
C TYR A 61 1.59 25.37 2.82
N ALA A 62 0.96 25.58 3.96
CA ALA A 62 0.58 24.50 4.86
C ALA A 62 -0.37 23.48 4.19
N CYS A 63 -1.39 23.98 3.49
CA CYS A 63 -2.29 23.13 2.70
C CYS A 63 -1.54 22.39 1.57
N TYR A 64 -0.60 23.07 0.90
CA TYR A 64 0.25 22.44 -0.13
C TYR A 64 1.10 21.31 0.48
N LEU A 65 1.70 21.48 1.65
CA LEU A 65 2.46 20.43 2.33
C LEU A 65 1.62 19.19 2.60
N LEU A 66 0.39 19.36 3.07
CA LEU A 66 -0.54 18.24 3.30
C LEU A 66 -0.89 17.53 1.99
N THR A 67 -1.38 18.29 1.00
CA THR A 67 -1.85 17.72 -0.26
C THR A 67 -0.72 17.06 -1.05
N SER A 68 0.48 17.67 -1.08
CA SER A 68 1.63 17.11 -1.79
C SER A 68 2.10 15.78 -1.22
N THR A 69 1.99 15.62 0.09
CA THR A 69 2.37 14.38 0.79
C THR A 69 1.44 13.21 0.43
N TYR A 70 0.14 13.47 0.27
CA TYR A 70 -0.82 12.46 -0.17
C TYR A 70 -0.78 12.21 -1.67
N ALA A 71 -0.50 13.26 -2.47
CA ALA A 71 -0.45 13.13 -3.92
C ALA A 71 0.81 12.41 -4.43
N ALA A 72 1.87 12.31 -3.63
CA ALA A 72 3.14 11.70 -4.06
C ALA A 72 2.97 10.23 -4.49
N SER A 73 2.28 9.42 -3.70
CA SER A 73 2.01 8.01 -4.03
C SER A 73 1.18 7.85 -5.31
N ASN A 74 0.16 8.68 -5.50
CA ASN A 74 -0.65 8.67 -6.71
C ASN A 74 0.14 9.06 -7.96
N ARG A 75 1.06 10.05 -7.84
CA ARG A 75 1.93 10.46 -8.95
C ARG A 75 2.88 9.34 -9.36
N THR A 76 3.46 8.62 -8.40
CA THR A 76 4.35 7.48 -8.68
C THR A 76 3.61 6.36 -9.41
N ALA A 77 2.43 5.98 -8.93
CA ALA A 77 1.60 4.96 -9.56
C ALA A 77 1.19 5.35 -10.99
N ARG A 78 0.75 6.61 -11.19
CA ARG A 78 0.37 7.11 -12.52
C ARG A 78 1.54 7.10 -13.48
N LYS A 79 2.70 7.61 -13.06
CA LYS A 79 3.91 7.62 -13.91
C LYS A 79 4.28 6.21 -14.37
N LEU A 80 4.22 5.21 -13.47
CA LEU A 80 4.51 3.82 -13.83
C LEU A 80 3.49 3.29 -14.85
N ALA A 81 2.20 3.49 -14.62
CA ALA A 81 1.16 3.05 -15.54
C ALA A 81 1.29 3.73 -16.92
N ASP A 82 1.52 5.05 -16.93
CA ASP A 82 1.68 5.81 -18.17
C ASP A 82 2.95 5.41 -18.94
N GLN A 83 4.04 5.05 -18.24
CA GLN A 83 5.26 4.53 -18.87
C GLN A 83 5.04 3.17 -19.53
N LEU A 84 4.32 2.25 -18.87
CA LEU A 84 3.98 0.94 -19.44
C LEU A 84 3.08 1.07 -20.67
N GLU A 85 2.07 1.95 -20.60
CA GLU A 85 1.20 2.24 -21.74
C GLU A 85 1.96 2.87 -22.92
N ALA A 86 2.84 3.85 -22.64
CA ALA A 86 3.67 4.48 -23.68
C ALA A 86 4.64 3.50 -24.35
N ALA A 87 5.09 2.49 -23.61
CA ALA A 87 5.92 1.40 -24.13
C ALA A 87 5.12 0.31 -24.84
N GLY A 88 3.78 0.42 -24.91
CA GLY A 88 2.91 -0.60 -25.49
C GLY A 88 2.93 -1.93 -24.71
N GLN A 89 3.40 -1.91 -23.46
CA GLN A 89 3.50 -3.08 -22.63
C GLN A 89 2.21 -3.27 -21.83
N PRO A 90 1.67 -4.51 -21.75
CA PRO A 90 0.55 -4.79 -20.87
C PRO A 90 0.95 -4.60 -19.41
N LEU A 91 -0.04 -4.32 -18.55
CA LEU A 91 0.20 -4.30 -17.13
C LEU A 91 0.67 -5.68 -16.64
N PRO A 92 1.64 -5.73 -15.71
CA PRO A 92 2.22 -7.00 -15.27
C PRO A 92 1.16 -7.97 -14.76
N ALA A 93 1.27 -9.22 -15.21
CA ALA A 93 0.47 -10.33 -14.72
C ALA A 93 1.42 -11.43 -14.26
N SER A 94 1.36 -11.81 -13.00
CA SER A 94 2.34 -12.71 -12.41
C SER A 94 1.68 -13.79 -11.55
N ARG A 95 2.31 -14.95 -11.52
CA ARG A 95 1.97 -16.03 -10.61
C ARG A 95 3.03 -16.12 -9.51
N TYR A 96 2.60 -16.03 -8.27
CA TYR A 96 3.46 -16.13 -7.09
C TYR A 96 3.36 -17.52 -6.50
N VAL A 97 4.50 -18.17 -6.36
CA VAL A 97 4.64 -19.52 -5.77
C VAL A 97 5.45 -19.39 -4.49
N PHE A 98 4.78 -19.60 -3.35
CA PHE A 98 5.40 -19.50 -2.03
C PHE A 98 5.97 -20.87 -1.63
N GLU A 99 7.28 -20.96 -1.65
CA GLU A 99 8.05 -22.14 -1.23
C GLU A 99 8.52 -22.00 0.23
N GLU A 100 9.29 -22.95 0.70
CA GLU A 100 9.78 -22.94 2.08
C GLU A 100 10.77 -21.80 2.39
N LYS A 101 11.64 -21.43 1.44
CA LYS A 101 12.74 -20.47 1.64
C LYS A 101 12.59 -19.18 0.86
N LYS A 102 11.78 -19.17 -0.20
CA LYS A 102 11.62 -18.06 -1.12
C LYS A 102 10.24 -18.05 -1.77
N MET A 103 9.85 -16.89 -2.27
CA MET A 103 8.73 -16.73 -3.20
C MET A 103 9.30 -16.64 -4.61
N ARG A 104 8.80 -17.48 -5.54
CA ARG A 104 9.11 -17.36 -6.96
C ARG A 104 8.02 -16.60 -7.68
N ILE A 105 8.41 -15.82 -8.64
CA ILE A 105 7.55 -14.98 -9.45
C ILE A 105 7.66 -15.43 -10.90
N TYR A 106 6.56 -15.86 -11.48
CA TYR A 106 6.48 -16.29 -12.87
C TYR A 106 5.63 -15.31 -13.67
N ASP A 107 5.98 -15.09 -14.92
CA ASP A 107 5.05 -14.45 -15.85
C ASP A 107 3.84 -15.35 -16.08
N LEU A 108 2.67 -14.73 -16.14
CA LEU A 108 1.42 -15.46 -16.38
C LEU A 108 1.22 -15.81 -17.88
N ALA A 109 1.92 -15.09 -18.79
CA ALA A 109 1.77 -15.25 -20.22
C ALA A 109 2.54 -16.46 -20.76
N ASP A 110 3.79 -16.62 -20.37
CA ASP A 110 4.70 -17.68 -20.87
C ASP A 110 5.16 -18.68 -19.80
N GLY A 111 4.91 -18.37 -18.54
CA GLY A 111 5.30 -19.21 -17.40
C GLY A 111 6.80 -19.13 -17.07
N GLU A 112 7.53 -18.16 -17.66
CA GLU A 112 8.94 -17.96 -17.32
C GLU A 112 9.11 -17.43 -15.90
N GLU A 113 10.17 -17.84 -15.19
CA GLU A 113 10.53 -17.32 -13.88
C GLU A 113 11.16 -15.94 -14.05
N LEU A 114 10.40 -14.89 -13.65
CA LEU A 114 10.87 -13.51 -13.72
C LEU A 114 11.81 -13.14 -12.59
N ASP A 115 11.54 -13.65 -11.38
CA ASP A 115 12.30 -13.28 -10.18
C ASP A 115 12.09 -14.32 -9.07
N ALA A 116 12.97 -14.28 -8.07
CA ALA A 116 12.82 -15.02 -6.83
C ALA A 116 13.14 -14.11 -5.65
N LEU A 117 12.23 -14.05 -4.67
CA LEU A 117 12.39 -13.26 -3.45
C LEU A 117 12.65 -14.20 -2.26
N PRO A 118 13.90 -14.31 -1.79
CA PRO A 118 14.21 -14.97 -0.52
C PRO A 118 13.54 -14.22 0.63
N TYR A 119 12.96 -14.93 1.59
CA TYR A 119 12.26 -14.27 2.70
C TYR A 119 13.17 -13.39 3.56
N GLY A 120 14.46 -13.71 3.64
CA GLY A 120 15.45 -12.86 4.33
C GLY A 120 15.71 -11.50 3.66
N GLU A 121 15.40 -11.37 2.36
CA GLU A 121 15.54 -10.12 1.61
C GLU A 121 14.29 -9.23 1.67
N VAL A 122 13.21 -9.68 2.29
CA VAL A 122 12.01 -8.87 2.44
C VAL A 122 12.31 -7.69 3.36
N ALA A 123 12.24 -6.47 2.83
CA ALA A 123 12.50 -5.25 3.58
C ALA A 123 11.30 -4.83 4.47
N GLY A 124 10.08 -5.08 4.02
CA GLY A 124 8.87 -4.72 4.74
C GLY A 124 7.64 -5.50 4.32
N LEU A 125 6.71 -5.66 5.26
CA LEU A 125 5.42 -6.32 5.05
C LEU A 125 4.30 -5.34 5.32
N GLY A 126 3.35 -5.23 4.40
CA GLY A 126 2.16 -4.42 4.54
C GLY A 126 0.88 -5.22 4.36
N GLU A 127 -0.17 -4.82 5.03
CA GLU A 127 -1.49 -5.42 4.91
C GLU A 127 -2.56 -4.33 4.88
N ASP A 128 -3.45 -4.42 3.92
CA ASP A 128 -4.68 -3.66 3.92
C ASP A 128 -5.91 -4.58 3.93
N TYR A 129 -7.07 -4.01 3.61
CA TYR A 129 -8.32 -4.77 3.59
C TYR A 129 -8.32 -5.86 2.51
N ASP A 130 -7.78 -5.56 1.32
CA ASP A 130 -7.93 -6.39 0.13
C ASP A 130 -6.69 -7.24 -0.20
N ALA A 131 -5.51 -6.90 0.36
CA ALA A 131 -4.25 -7.54 -0.02
C ALA A 131 -3.18 -7.56 1.08
N PHE A 132 -2.22 -8.45 0.88
CA PHE A 132 -0.90 -8.44 1.51
C PHE A 132 0.14 -7.87 0.55
N TYR A 133 1.17 -7.24 1.10
CA TYR A 133 2.24 -6.61 0.35
C TYR A 133 3.59 -7.05 0.90
N LEU A 134 4.46 -7.53 0.01
CA LEU A 134 5.83 -7.90 0.34
C LEU A 134 6.77 -6.97 -0.44
N PHE A 135 7.65 -6.27 0.25
CA PHE A 135 8.59 -5.35 -0.38
C PHE A 135 10.01 -5.87 -0.25
N ARG A 136 10.72 -6.03 -1.37
CA ARG A 136 12.16 -6.30 -1.39
C ARG A 136 12.96 -5.07 -1.03
N THR A 137 12.54 -3.91 -1.53
CA THR A 137 13.16 -2.60 -1.28
C THR A 137 12.08 -1.55 -1.14
N GLN A 138 12.51 -0.32 -0.88
CA GLN A 138 11.59 0.82 -0.89
C GLN A 138 11.02 1.16 -2.29
N TYR A 139 11.50 0.51 -3.36
CA TYR A 139 11.08 0.80 -4.75
C TYR A 139 10.38 -0.36 -5.45
N GLY A 140 10.42 -1.55 -4.88
CA GLY A 140 9.85 -2.73 -5.50
C GLY A 140 9.11 -3.62 -4.50
N GLY A 141 7.90 -4.02 -4.85
CA GLY A 141 7.07 -4.88 -4.00
C GLY A 141 6.05 -5.67 -4.79
N TYR A 142 5.51 -6.67 -4.14
CA TYR A 142 4.54 -7.61 -4.67
C TYR A 142 3.24 -7.50 -3.89
N ARG A 143 2.12 -7.49 -4.61
CA ARG A 143 0.77 -7.46 -4.04
C ARG A 143 0.13 -8.83 -4.16
N VAL A 144 -0.33 -9.38 -3.04
CA VAL A 144 -1.00 -10.67 -2.95
C VAL A 144 -2.47 -10.44 -2.57
N PRO A 145 -3.42 -10.61 -3.50
CA PRO A 145 -4.84 -10.41 -3.21
C PRO A 145 -5.34 -11.43 -2.18
N LYS A 146 -6.03 -10.98 -1.14
CA LYS A 146 -6.62 -11.88 -0.13
C LYS A 146 -7.66 -12.83 -0.73
N ALA A 147 -8.44 -12.34 -1.70
CA ALA A 147 -9.43 -13.15 -2.40
C ALA A 147 -8.84 -14.41 -3.05
N ALA A 148 -7.57 -14.35 -3.52
CA ALA A 148 -6.89 -15.49 -4.13
C ALA A 148 -6.40 -16.54 -3.10
N LEU A 149 -6.48 -16.25 -1.80
CA LEU A 149 -6.07 -17.17 -0.73
C LEU A 149 -7.19 -18.11 -0.25
N GLY A 150 -8.41 -17.93 -0.76
CA GLY A 150 -9.53 -18.84 -0.49
C GLY A 150 -9.88 -18.99 1.00
N GLY A 151 -9.85 -17.89 1.78
CA GLY A 151 -10.17 -17.90 3.21
C GLY A 151 -9.01 -18.30 4.13
N LYS A 152 -7.79 -18.46 3.57
CA LYS A 152 -6.59 -18.84 4.34
C LYS A 152 -5.70 -17.64 4.73
N GLU A 153 -6.26 -16.43 4.78
CA GLU A 153 -5.50 -15.17 5.02
C GLU A 153 -4.72 -15.21 6.34
N GLY A 154 -5.34 -15.73 7.40
CA GLY A 154 -4.69 -15.84 8.72
C GLY A 154 -3.53 -16.83 8.75
N ALA A 155 -3.64 -17.95 8.02
CA ALA A 155 -2.58 -18.94 7.90
C ALA A 155 -1.45 -18.40 7.00
N PHE A 156 -1.79 -17.74 5.90
CA PHE A 156 -0.81 -17.08 5.00
C PHE A 156 -0.03 -16.00 5.73
N ARG A 157 -0.70 -15.16 6.52
CA ARG A 157 -0.03 -14.13 7.33
C ARG A 157 1.01 -14.76 8.23
N ARG A 158 0.63 -15.73 9.06
CA ARG A 158 1.57 -16.41 9.96
C ARG A 158 2.73 -17.04 9.21
N PHE A 159 2.46 -17.72 8.12
CA PHE A 159 3.49 -18.32 7.29
C PHE A 159 4.54 -17.31 6.82
N VAL A 160 4.11 -16.14 6.31
CA VAL A 160 5.03 -15.11 5.83
C VAL A 160 5.77 -14.44 7.00
N GLU A 161 5.10 -14.14 8.10
CA GLU A 161 5.70 -13.55 9.29
C GLU A 161 6.78 -14.47 9.90
N GLU A 162 6.52 -15.76 10.02
CA GLU A 162 7.48 -16.75 10.50
C GLU A 162 8.72 -16.87 9.60
N ARG A 163 8.54 -16.85 8.27
CA ARG A 163 9.64 -16.99 7.32
C ARG A 163 10.50 -15.73 7.16
N THR A 164 9.88 -14.56 7.28
CA THR A 164 10.57 -13.27 7.14
C THR A 164 11.11 -12.73 8.47
N GLY A 165 10.59 -13.20 9.60
CA GLY A 165 10.86 -12.64 10.93
C GLY A 165 10.29 -11.22 11.13
N LYS A 166 9.36 -10.79 10.27
CA LYS A 166 8.78 -9.44 10.29
C LYS A 166 7.27 -9.53 10.45
N LEU A 167 6.68 -8.50 11.05
CA LEU A 167 5.24 -8.38 11.23
C LEU A 167 4.63 -7.54 10.13
N PHE A 168 3.40 -7.88 9.72
CA PHE A 168 2.63 -7.06 8.79
C PHE A 168 2.20 -5.75 9.44
N MET A 169 2.61 -4.62 8.82
CA MET A 169 2.06 -3.32 9.14
C MET A 169 0.65 -3.20 8.56
N ARG A 170 -0.35 -3.08 9.43
CA ARG A 170 -1.75 -2.91 9.01
C ARG A 170 -2.04 -1.46 8.68
N ARG A 171 -2.47 -1.23 7.45
CA ARG A 171 -3.00 0.05 7.03
C ARG A 171 -4.48 0.15 7.40
N VAL A 172 -4.77 0.89 8.48
CA VAL A 172 -6.15 1.17 8.89
C VAL A 172 -6.52 2.59 8.43
N THR A 173 -7.16 2.70 7.27
CA THR A 173 -7.72 4.00 6.85
C THR A 173 -9.06 4.24 7.53
N PRO A 174 -9.41 5.51 7.85
CA PRO A 174 -10.73 5.85 8.44
C PRO A 174 -11.90 5.35 7.59
N LEU A 175 -11.75 5.40 6.25
CA LEU A 175 -12.74 4.88 5.30
C LEU A 175 -12.93 3.36 5.41
N ASN A 176 -11.86 2.61 5.66
CA ASN A 176 -11.95 1.17 5.84
C ASN A 176 -12.61 0.81 7.18
N ARG A 177 -12.38 1.61 8.24
CA ARG A 177 -13.13 1.48 9.51
C ARG A 177 -14.61 1.73 9.31
N LEU A 178 -14.98 2.78 8.57
CA LEU A 178 -16.37 3.10 8.28
C LEU A 178 -17.04 1.99 7.46
N ARG A 179 -16.36 1.46 6.42
CA ARG A 179 -16.87 0.33 5.63
C ARG A 179 -17.04 -0.95 6.46
N GLN A 180 -16.11 -1.26 7.34
CA GLN A 180 -16.23 -2.40 8.26
C GLN A 180 -17.42 -2.21 9.22
N TRP A 181 -17.59 -1.02 9.77
CA TRP A 181 -18.71 -0.70 10.65
C TRP A 181 -20.07 -0.79 9.93
N LEU A 182 -20.17 -0.28 8.69
CA LEU A 182 -21.38 -0.40 7.88
C LEU A 182 -21.73 -1.86 7.57
N ARG A 183 -20.74 -2.68 7.18
CA ARG A 183 -20.98 -4.11 6.90
C ARG A 183 -21.33 -4.91 8.14
N ALA A 184 -20.71 -4.60 9.29
CA ALA A 184 -21.08 -5.23 10.56
C ALA A 184 -22.54 -4.95 10.93
N ARG A 185 -23.02 -3.74 10.62
CA ARG A 185 -24.41 -3.34 10.86
C ARG A 185 -25.41 -4.01 9.92
N GLU A 186 -25.00 -4.29 8.67
CA GLU A 186 -25.82 -5.04 7.69
C GLU A 186 -25.93 -6.52 8.04
N GLN A 187 -25.00 -7.07 8.84
CA GLN A 187 -24.96 -8.47 9.24
C GLN A 187 -25.63 -8.73 10.62
N GLU A 188 -25.99 -7.69 11.36
CA GLU A 188 -26.84 -7.85 12.55
C GLU A 188 -28.28 -8.10 12.07
N PRO A 189 -28.81 -9.35 12.23
CA PRO A 189 -30.21 -9.60 11.94
C PRO A 189 -31.06 -8.76 12.89
N MET A 190 -31.97 -7.96 12.33
CA MET A 190 -33.02 -7.31 13.12
C MET A 190 -33.81 -8.41 13.85
N HIS A 191 -33.49 -8.64 15.09
CA HIS A 191 -34.36 -9.38 16.00
C HIS A 191 -35.59 -8.48 16.27
N LEU A 192 -36.64 -8.66 15.44
CA LEU A 192 -38.00 -8.27 15.76
C LEU A 192 -38.67 -9.41 16.52
#